data_a7542f60acbc89b8cb8e4d3436594188
#
_entry.id   a7542f60acbc89b8cb8e4d3436594188
#
_cell.length_a   1.000
_cell.length_b   1.000
_cell.length_c   1.000
_cell.angle_alpha   90.00
_cell.angle_beta   90.00
_cell.angle_gamma   90.00
#
_symmetry.space_group_name_H-M   'P 1'
#
loop_
_entity.id
_entity.type
_entity.pdbx_description
1 polymer ?
#
loop_
_entity_poly.entity_id
_entity_poly.type
_entity_poly.pdbx_seq_one_letter_code
_entity_poly.pdbx_strand_id
1 'polypeptide(L)'
;QTLWQQLSHGFQVSSMLQFYSALPFNIVTGVNSLQGTAGRPFADGTVATANFDVRTANMIPRNAGTGNDFFTMSLRVSRSFALGGGRRLEGLFEAFNLTDRVNPVARNTTFGTGSYPSSPNASFNTVTAVGDPRTLQLGLRMSF
;
A
#
# COMPACT_ATOMS: atom_id res chain seq x y z
N GLN A 1 -46.78 -6.23 -8.75
CA GLN A 1 -45.32 -5.97 -8.76
C GLN A 1 -44.68 -6.96 -9.71
N THR A 2 -43.92 -6.49 -10.67
CA THR A 2 -43.18 -7.35 -11.60
C THR A 2 -42.06 -8.10 -10.85
N LEU A 3 -41.71 -9.31 -11.31
CA LEU A 3 -40.62 -10.11 -10.76
C LEU A 3 -39.32 -9.28 -10.56
N TRP A 4 -39.02 -8.34 -11.45
CA TRP A 4 -37.88 -7.45 -11.37
C TRP A 4 -37.95 -6.48 -10.19
N GLN A 5 -39.12 -5.96 -9.85
CA GLN A 5 -39.32 -5.11 -8.68
C GLN A 5 -39.12 -5.88 -7.37
N GLN A 6 -39.58 -7.13 -7.32
CA GLN A 6 -39.37 -8.01 -6.16
C GLN A 6 -37.92 -8.42 -6.01
N LEU A 7 -37.20 -8.64 -7.10
CA LEU A 7 -35.79 -9.02 -7.08
C LEU A 7 -34.84 -7.83 -6.72
N SER A 8 -35.22 -6.60 -7.07
CA SER A 8 -34.41 -5.40 -6.81
C SER A 8 -34.59 -4.80 -5.41
N HIS A 9 -35.69 -5.16 -4.71
CA HIS A 9 -35.93 -4.64 -3.36
C HIS A 9 -35.00 -5.26 -2.31
N GLY A 10 -34.57 -4.42 -1.36
CA GLY A 10 -33.78 -4.86 -0.20
C GLY A 10 -32.29 -5.01 -0.46
N PHE A 11 -31.80 -4.67 -1.63
CA PHE A 11 -30.35 -4.61 -1.89
C PHE A 11 -29.76 -3.29 -1.39
N GLN A 12 -28.61 -3.41 -0.77
CA GLN A 12 -27.72 -2.29 -0.46
C GLN A 12 -26.35 -2.59 -1.05
N VAL A 13 -25.82 -1.65 -1.82
CA VAL A 13 -24.49 -1.75 -2.43
C VAL A 13 -23.67 -0.56 -1.95
N SER A 14 -22.49 -0.82 -1.45
CA SER A 14 -21.50 0.22 -1.11
C SER A 14 -20.14 -0.17 -1.65
N SER A 15 -19.39 0.84 -2.09
CA SER A 15 -18.04 0.64 -2.58
C SER A 15 -17.11 1.68 -1.95
N MET A 16 -15.85 1.29 -1.76
CA MET A 16 -14.77 2.17 -1.33
C MET A 16 -13.62 2.04 -2.31
N LEU A 17 -13.19 3.19 -2.82
CA LEU A 17 -12.04 3.31 -3.71
C LEU A 17 -10.95 4.08 -2.98
N GLN A 18 -9.73 3.55 -3.01
CA GLN A 18 -8.55 4.24 -2.52
C GLN A 18 -7.53 4.32 -3.65
N PHE A 19 -7.07 5.52 -3.91
CA PHE A 19 -6.00 5.78 -4.86
C PHE A 19 -5.10 6.88 -4.32
N TYR A 20 -3.80 6.63 -4.37
CA TYR A 20 -2.80 7.67 -4.15
C TYR A 20 -1.57 7.43 -5.04
N SER A 21 -0.95 8.54 -5.45
CA SER A 21 0.25 8.51 -6.27
C SER A 21 1.44 7.95 -5.49
N ALA A 22 2.46 7.56 -6.21
CA ALA A 22 3.73 7.12 -5.66
C ALA A 22 4.29 8.13 -4.64
N LEU A 23 4.53 7.67 -3.42
CA LEU A 23 5.15 8.48 -2.37
C LEU A 23 6.67 8.48 -2.53
N PRO A 24 7.33 9.63 -2.34
CA PRO A 24 8.78 9.70 -2.37
C PRO A 24 9.39 9.03 -1.13
N PHE A 25 10.62 8.52 -1.27
CA PHE A 25 11.38 7.96 -0.16
C PHE A 25 12.84 8.40 -0.16
N ASN A 26 13.47 8.34 1.02
CA ASN A 26 14.90 8.61 1.15
C ASN A 26 15.72 7.39 0.73
N ILE A 27 16.68 7.61 -0.15
CA ILE A 27 17.72 6.63 -0.47
C ILE A 27 18.82 6.78 0.57
N VAL A 28 19.22 5.69 1.22
CA VAL A 28 20.21 5.70 2.30
C VAL A 28 21.39 4.79 1.99
N THR A 29 22.57 5.12 2.56
CA THR A 29 23.80 4.33 2.36
C THR A 29 23.86 3.10 3.24
N GLY A 30 23.13 3.08 4.36
CA GLY A 30 23.20 2.01 5.37
C GLY A 30 24.42 2.16 6.32
N VAL A 31 25.30 3.15 6.11
CA VAL A 31 26.38 3.45 7.06
C VAL A 31 26.07 4.73 7.85
N ASN A 32 26.53 4.77 9.09
CA ASN A 32 26.31 5.91 9.96
C ASN A 32 27.31 7.04 9.66
N SER A 33 26.81 8.27 9.73
CA SER A 33 27.60 9.49 9.73
C SER A 33 28.19 9.77 11.12
N LEU A 34 29.06 10.77 11.21
CA LEU A 34 29.56 11.32 12.48
C LEU A 34 28.42 11.77 13.42
N GLN A 35 27.28 12.16 12.85
CA GLN A 35 26.11 12.61 13.60
C GLN A 35 25.19 11.45 14.02
N GLY A 36 25.60 10.18 13.83
CA GLY A 36 24.86 9.00 14.25
C GLY A 36 23.63 8.64 13.43
N THR A 37 23.44 9.27 12.25
CA THR A 37 22.33 9.00 11.34
C THR A 37 22.82 8.33 10.06
N ALA A 38 22.02 7.46 9.46
CA ALA A 38 22.30 6.93 8.13
C ALA A 38 22.27 8.05 7.09
N GLY A 39 23.39 8.20 6.36
CA GLY A 39 23.50 9.22 5.32
C GLY A 39 22.85 8.78 4.01
N ARG A 40 22.66 9.75 3.14
CA ARG A 40 22.30 9.52 1.74
C ARG A 40 23.56 9.36 0.89
N PRO A 41 23.50 8.70 -0.28
CA PRO A 41 24.64 8.66 -1.20
C PRO A 41 25.14 10.06 -1.59
N PHE A 42 26.42 10.15 -1.94
CA PHE A 42 27.00 11.40 -2.43
C PHE A 42 26.55 11.65 -3.89
N ALA A 43 26.20 12.90 -4.18
CA ALA A 43 25.69 13.30 -5.49
C ALA A 43 26.77 13.24 -6.59
N ASP A 44 28.04 13.31 -6.23
CA ASP A 44 29.20 13.22 -7.13
C ASP A 44 29.69 11.80 -7.37
N GLY A 45 29.00 10.80 -6.81
CA GLY A 45 29.36 9.39 -6.94
C GLY A 45 30.49 8.94 -6.01
N THR A 46 30.94 9.78 -5.08
CA THR A 46 31.90 9.37 -4.05
C THR A 46 31.35 8.23 -3.22
N VAL A 47 32.19 7.24 -2.94
CA VAL A 47 31.85 6.10 -2.09
C VAL A 47 31.65 6.57 -0.64
N ALA A 48 30.50 6.21 -0.06
CA ALA A 48 30.20 6.55 1.32
C ALA A 48 30.95 5.64 2.29
N THR A 49 31.76 6.21 3.16
CA THR A 49 32.42 5.50 4.26
C THR A 49 31.74 5.80 5.58
N ALA A 50 31.91 4.96 6.60
CA ALA A 50 31.43 5.25 7.93
C ALA A 50 32.03 6.54 8.49
N ASN A 51 31.28 7.22 9.36
CA ASN A 51 31.70 8.46 10.07
C ASN A 51 31.98 9.67 9.16
N PHE A 52 31.35 9.75 8.00
CA PHE A 52 31.39 11.00 7.21
C PHE A 52 30.55 12.12 7.85
N ASP A 53 30.95 13.37 7.64
CA ASP A 53 30.23 14.54 8.16
C ASP A 53 29.12 14.96 7.23
N VAL A 54 27.85 14.77 7.64
CA VAL A 54 26.67 15.16 6.85
C VAL A 54 26.56 16.67 6.58
N ARG A 55 27.23 17.50 7.35
CA ARG A 55 27.20 18.96 7.19
C ARG A 55 28.05 19.46 6.02
N THR A 56 29.08 18.70 5.67
CA THR A 56 30.00 19.03 4.58
C THR A 56 29.83 18.13 3.36
N ALA A 57 29.15 17.02 3.51
CA ALA A 57 28.97 16.03 2.45
C ALA A 57 27.99 16.52 1.37
N ASN A 58 28.38 16.41 0.11
CA ASN A 58 27.52 16.69 -1.04
C ASN A 58 26.59 15.50 -1.32
N MET A 59 25.54 15.36 -0.53
CA MET A 59 24.59 14.24 -0.63
C MET A 59 23.45 14.54 -1.61
N ILE A 60 22.88 13.49 -2.23
CA ILE A 60 21.64 13.60 -3.00
C ILE A 60 20.50 14.20 -2.13
N PRO A 61 19.50 14.86 -2.72
CA PRO A 61 18.40 15.47 -1.97
C PRO A 61 17.60 14.43 -1.18
N ARG A 62 16.85 14.90 -0.19
CA ARG A 62 15.83 14.08 0.48
C ARG A 62 14.76 13.70 -0.52
N ASN A 63 14.15 12.54 -0.29
CA ASN A 63 13.03 12.06 -1.12
C ASN A 63 13.40 11.91 -2.61
N ALA A 64 14.67 11.54 -2.89
CA ALA A 64 15.14 11.31 -4.26
C ALA A 64 14.58 10.03 -4.90
N GLY A 65 14.11 9.09 -4.11
CA GLY A 65 13.46 7.87 -4.59
C GLY A 65 11.97 8.06 -4.80
N THR A 66 11.41 7.31 -5.75
CA THR A 66 9.96 7.27 -6.03
C THR A 66 9.43 5.87 -5.79
N GLY A 67 8.40 5.75 -4.97
CA GLY A 67 7.72 4.49 -4.66
C GLY A 67 6.77 4.03 -5.75
N ASN A 68 5.75 3.26 -5.35
CA ASN A 68 4.66 2.85 -6.23
C ASN A 68 3.38 3.63 -5.92
N ASP A 69 2.56 3.79 -6.93
CA ASP A 69 1.17 4.18 -6.74
C ASP A 69 0.39 3.02 -6.08
N PHE A 70 -0.67 3.38 -5.41
CA PHE A 70 -1.56 2.47 -4.70
C PHE A 70 -2.97 2.59 -5.25
N PHE A 71 -3.61 1.44 -5.48
CA PHE A 71 -5.02 1.41 -5.84
C PHE A 71 -5.69 0.17 -5.23
N THR A 72 -6.81 0.38 -4.55
CA THR A 72 -7.68 -0.70 -4.10
C THR A 72 -9.13 -0.31 -4.22
N MET A 73 -9.97 -1.29 -4.54
CA MET A 73 -11.41 -1.17 -4.59
C MET A 73 -12.02 -2.25 -3.71
N SER A 74 -12.91 -1.85 -2.81
CA SER A 74 -13.69 -2.76 -2.00
C SER A 74 -15.17 -2.61 -2.34
N LEU A 75 -15.89 -3.72 -2.33
CA LEU A 75 -17.33 -3.78 -2.63
C LEU A 75 -18.04 -4.55 -1.53
N ARG A 76 -19.15 -4.00 -1.07
CA ARG A 76 -20.07 -4.68 -0.17
C ARG A 76 -21.47 -4.69 -0.81
N VAL A 77 -22.06 -5.86 -0.85
CA VAL A 77 -23.44 -6.08 -1.30
C VAL A 77 -24.18 -6.80 -0.19
N SER A 78 -25.29 -6.25 0.26
CA SER A 78 -26.17 -6.95 1.18
C SER A 78 -27.61 -6.98 0.67
N ARG A 79 -28.35 -7.96 1.15
CA ARG A 79 -29.79 -8.09 0.86
C ARG A 79 -30.53 -8.53 2.11
N SER A 80 -31.59 -7.80 2.41
CA SER A 80 -32.47 -8.10 3.54
C SER A 80 -33.77 -8.75 3.08
N PHE A 81 -34.16 -9.81 3.78
CA PHE A 81 -35.40 -10.55 3.58
C PHE A 81 -36.26 -10.46 4.84
N ALA A 82 -37.50 -10.00 4.70
CA ALA A 82 -38.48 -10.06 5.79
C ALA A 82 -39.06 -11.46 5.86
N LEU A 83 -38.92 -12.11 7.02
CA LEU A 83 -39.42 -13.47 7.25
C LEU A 83 -40.82 -13.51 7.94
N GLY A 84 -41.40 -12.34 8.21
CA GLY A 84 -42.63 -12.20 8.98
C GLY A 84 -42.41 -12.23 10.49
N GLY A 85 -43.43 -11.82 11.26
CA GLY A 85 -43.33 -11.79 12.73
C GLY A 85 -42.22 -10.90 13.30
N GLY A 86 -41.83 -9.83 12.60
CA GLY A 86 -40.72 -8.94 13.01
C GLY A 86 -39.31 -9.46 12.70
N ARG A 87 -39.20 -10.67 12.17
CA ARG A 87 -37.92 -11.33 11.85
C ARG A 87 -37.36 -10.89 10.51
N ARG A 88 -36.04 -10.70 10.43
CA ARG A 88 -35.33 -10.32 9.22
C ARG A 88 -34.05 -11.14 9.06
N LEU A 89 -33.79 -11.59 7.84
CA LEU A 89 -32.55 -12.25 7.44
C LEU A 89 -31.80 -11.31 6.48
N GLU A 90 -30.52 -11.06 6.75
CA GLU A 90 -29.64 -10.30 5.87
C GLU A 90 -28.52 -11.20 5.39
N GLY A 91 -28.37 -11.29 4.08
CA GLY A 91 -27.21 -11.88 3.42
C GLY A 91 -26.23 -10.78 3.06
N LEU A 92 -24.95 -11.03 3.28
CA LEU A 92 -23.86 -10.10 3.07
C LEU A 92 -22.77 -10.74 2.24
N PHE A 93 -22.30 -10.02 1.21
CA PHE A 93 -21.10 -10.32 0.44
C PHE A 93 -20.16 -9.13 0.50
N GLU A 94 -18.89 -9.38 0.82
CA GLU A 94 -17.84 -8.37 0.81
C GLU A 94 -16.64 -8.86 0.00
N ALA A 95 -16.09 -7.96 -0.80
CA ALA A 95 -14.89 -8.20 -1.57
C ALA A 95 -13.90 -7.05 -1.26
N PHE A 96 -12.75 -7.36 -0.69
CA PHE A 96 -11.65 -6.42 -0.46
C PHE A 96 -10.60 -6.62 -1.55
N ASN A 97 -9.99 -5.52 -1.99
CA ASN A 97 -9.09 -5.51 -3.13
C ASN A 97 -9.67 -6.29 -4.33
N LEU A 98 -10.88 -5.91 -4.74
CA LEU A 98 -11.67 -6.60 -5.78
C LEU A 98 -10.88 -6.78 -7.09
N THR A 99 -10.03 -5.82 -7.42
CA THR A 99 -9.21 -5.84 -8.63
C THR A 99 -8.01 -6.78 -8.56
N ASP A 100 -7.74 -7.37 -7.37
CA ASP A 100 -6.59 -8.25 -7.12
C ASP A 100 -5.24 -7.63 -7.48
N ARG A 101 -5.16 -6.31 -7.35
CA ARG A 101 -3.92 -5.60 -7.64
C ARG A 101 -2.90 -5.81 -6.54
N VAL A 102 -1.68 -6.18 -6.94
CA VAL A 102 -0.54 -6.18 -6.03
C VAL A 102 -0.09 -4.73 -5.82
N ASN A 103 -0.17 -4.25 -4.59
CA ASN A 103 0.20 -2.91 -4.18
C ASN A 103 1.48 -2.96 -3.34
N PRO A 104 2.67 -2.66 -3.90
CA PRO A 104 3.88 -2.56 -3.10
C PRO A 104 3.78 -1.40 -2.10
N VAL A 105 3.91 -1.69 -0.80
CA VAL A 105 3.79 -0.71 0.29
C VAL A 105 5.12 -0.39 0.98
N ALA A 106 6.12 -1.25 0.81
CA ALA A 106 7.47 -0.98 1.30
C ALA A 106 8.54 -1.50 0.32
N ARG A 107 9.70 -0.83 0.33
CA ARG A 107 10.88 -1.16 -0.48
C ARG A 107 12.13 -1.09 0.37
N ASN A 108 13.14 -1.82 -0.04
CA ASN A 108 14.47 -1.62 0.50
C ASN A 108 15.06 -0.32 -0.06
N THR A 109 15.24 0.66 0.82
CA THR A 109 15.76 1.99 0.48
C THR A 109 17.28 2.10 0.63
N THR A 110 17.95 1.02 1.04
CA THR A 110 19.39 0.99 1.24
C THR A 110 20.11 0.78 -0.08
N PHE A 111 20.63 1.90 -0.63
CA PHE A 111 21.45 1.88 -1.83
C PHE A 111 22.78 1.16 -1.60
N GLY A 112 23.33 1.32 -0.39
CA GLY A 112 24.68 0.86 -0.05
C GLY A 112 25.71 1.96 -0.14
N THR A 113 26.97 1.58 -0.02
CA THR A 113 28.11 2.51 -0.04
C THR A 113 28.69 2.75 -1.43
N GLY A 114 28.20 2.07 -2.45
CA GLY A 114 28.69 2.22 -3.82
C GLY A 114 28.47 3.60 -4.43
N SER A 115 29.11 3.84 -5.56
CA SER A 115 28.98 5.10 -6.32
C SER A 115 27.55 5.27 -6.84
N TYR A 116 26.91 6.35 -6.45
CA TYR A 116 25.57 6.69 -6.92
C TYR A 116 25.63 7.38 -8.29
N PRO A 117 24.75 7.04 -9.24
CA PRO A 117 23.70 6.03 -9.20
C PRO A 117 24.13 4.64 -9.74
N SER A 118 25.39 4.45 -10.08
CA SER A 118 25.87 3.34 -10.92
C SER A 118 26.07 2.01 -10.18
N SER A 119 26.27 2.04 -8.86
CA SER A 119 26.64 0.84 -8.10
C SER A 119 25.74 0.61 -6.87
N PRO A 120 24.44 0.32 -7.08
CA PRO A 120 23.54 0.03 -5.97
C PRO A 120 23.84 -1.33 -5.35
N ASN A 121 23.45 -1.50 -4.07
CA ASN A 121 23.34 -2.81 -3.46
C ASN A 121 22.35 -3.69 -4.24
N ALA A 122 22.64 -4.97 -4.37
CA ALA A 122 21.81 -5.92 -5.12
C ALA A 122 20.35 -5.99 -4.64
N SER A 123 20.08 -5.70 -3.37
CA SER A 123 18.73 -5.64 -2.81
C SER A 123 18.09 -4.25 -2.87
N PHE A 124 18.78 -3.23 -3.37
CA PHE A 124 18.22 -1.88 -3.47
C PHE A 124 16.96 -1.87 -4.33
N ASN A 125 15.96 -1.12 -3.89
CA ASN A 125 14.69 -0.93 -4.57
C ASN A 125 13.84 -2.23 -4.74
N THR A 126 14.20 -3.34 -4.09
CA THR A 126 13.36 -4.54 -4.04
C THR A 126 12.14 -4.29 -3.15
N VAL A 127 10.99 -4.84 -3.53
CA VAL A 127 9.76 -4.78 -2.73
C VAL A 127 9.93 -5.67 -1.50
N THR A 128 9.69 -5.10 -0.31
CA THR A 128 9.81 -5.79 0.98
C THR A 128 8.46 -6.06 1.64
N ALA A 129 7.43 -5.33 1.24
CA ALA A 129 6.06 -5.58 1.68
C ALA A 129 5.06 -5.18 0.60
N VAL A 130 3.96 -5.92 0.56
CA VAL A 130 2.79 -5.66 -0.30
C VAL A 130 1.55 -5.46 0.56
N GLY A 131 0.58 -4.73 0.05
CA GLY A 131 -0.74 -4.57 0.66
C GLY A 131 -1.55 -5.87 0.65
N ASP A 132 -2.72 -5.83 1.28
CA ASP A 132 -3.57 -7.00 1.45
C ASP A 132 -4.00 -7.59 0.10
N PRO A 133 -4.02 -8.94 -0.02
CA PRO A 133 -4.54 -9.63 -1.20
C PRO A 133 -6.06 -9.49 -1.29
N ARG A 134 -6.61 -9.91 -2.42
CA ARG A 134 -8.07 -10.01 -2.55
C ARG A 134 -8.63 -10.97 -1.50
N THR A 135 -9.63 -10.48 -0.76
CA THR A 135 -10.34 -11.27 0.24
C THR A 135 -11.83 -11.19 -0.04
N LEU A 136 -12.50 -12.33 -0.04
CA LEU A 136 -13.93 -12.44 -0.20
C LEU A 136 -14.55 -12.96 1.10
N GLN A 137 -15.63 -12.33 1.55
CA GLN A 137 -16.35 -12.71 2.75
C GLN A 137 -17.84 -12.86 2.47
N LEU A 138 -18.43 -13.88 3.08
CA LEU A 138 -19.87 -14.11 3.09
C LEU A 138 -20.36 -14.07 4.54
N GLY A 139 -21.46 -13.38 4.77
CA GLY A 139 -22.06 -13.26 6.09
C GLY A 139 -23.57 -13.45 6.05
N LEU A 140 -24.13 -13.98 7.13
CA LEU A 140 -25.57 -14.04 7.37
C LEU A 140 -25.86 -13.44 8.74
N ARG A 141 -26.85 -12.54 8.80
CA ARG A 141 -27.32 -11.92 10.03
C ARG A 141 -28.82 -12.15 10.16
N MET A 142 -29.25 -12.63 11.32
CA MET A 142 -30.64 -12.77 11.67
C MET A 142 -31.01 -11.84 12.82
N SER A 143 -32.12 -11.14 12.70
CA SER A 143 -32.70 -10.29 13.76
C SER A 143 -34.13 -10.72 14.03
N PHE A 144 -34.51 -10.62 15.31
CA PHE A 144 -35.82 -11.07 15.85
C PHE A 144 -36.56 -9.88 16.42
#